data_00d883da796791a904df858a9d0e0f9c
#
_entry.id   00d883da796791a904df858a9d0e0f9c
#
_cell.length_a   1.000
_cell.length_b   1.000
_cell.length_c   1.000
_cell.angle_alpha   90.00
_cell.angle_beta   90.00
_cell.angle_gamma   90.00
#
_symmetry.space_group_name_H-M   'P 1'
#
loop_
_entity.id
_entity.type
_entity.pdbx_description
1 polymer ?
#
loop_
_entity_poly.entity_id
_entity_poly.type
_entity_poly.pdbx_seq_one_letter_code
_entity_poly.pdbx_strand_id
1 'polypeptide(L)'
;MKKKALLSFFIIMGFFISACSHQEDMQNDYMFKEYNKGDKIILNSVNGGSKTLIRTDKGFVIEGEENKVLMIDFFGTFCSPCKEEALELSKLWKNNSKKFTIIGLTHFEDVSDETVKKFADDYGAYYFLSNDLQNDRIIAQILKDINYQSMEQLPFKVVMKNGIYQKLSNYWDNNTSTNFYLGKIPTDYIQNDLDKIYKEK
;
A
#
# COMPACT_ATOMS: atom_id res chain seq x y z
N MET A 1 -73.81 -16.25 49.47
CA MET A 1 -74.42 -16.37 48.11
C MET A 1 -73.42 -15.85 47.13
N LYS A 2 -72.75 -16.73 46.34
CA LYS A 2 -72.93 -16.87 44.90
C LYS A 2 -72.71 -15.53 44.21
N LYS A 3 -71.82 -15.31 43.19
CA LYS A 3 -71.27 -16.13 42.10
C LYS A 3 -70.13 -15.32 41.45
N LYS A 4 -69.05 -15.97 41.04
CA LYS A 4 -68.56 -16.10 39.65
C LYS A 4 -68.32 -14.85 38.80
N ALA A 5 -67.06 -14.68 38.37
CA ALA A 5 -66.58 -14.75 37.01
C ALA A 5 -65.09 -14.33 37.03
N LEU A 6 -64.15 -15.08 36.81
CA LEU A 6 -63.61 -15.87 35.69
C LEU A 6 -63.56 -15.10 34.36
N LEU A 7 -62.40 -15.09 33.83
CA LEU A 7 -61.98 -14.80 32.48
C LEU A 7 -61.66 -13.34 32.09
N SER A 8 -60.44 -13.00 32.05
CA SER A 8 -59.78 -12.72 30.76
C SER A 8 -58.30 -12.54 30.96
N PHE A 9 -57.64 -13.67 30.99
CA PHE A 9 -56.17 -13.76 30.86
C PHE A 9 -55.94 -14.44 29.51
N PHE A 10 -55.83 -13.67 28.45
CA PHE A 10 -55.20 -14.12 27.21
C PHE A 10 -55.05 -12.93 26.26
N ILE A 11 -53.93 -12.93 25.54
CA ILE A 11 -53.57 -12.07 24.42
C ILE A 11 -52.77 -10.83 24.79
N ILE A 12 -51.50 -11.04 25.21
CA ILE A 12 -50.34 -10.26 24.79
C ILE A 12 -49.17 -11.23 24.67
N MET A 13 -49.19 -12.03 23.64
CA MET A 13 -48.04 -12.79 23.20
C MET A 13 -48.01 -12.74 21.70
N GLY A 14 -47.13 -11.89 21.18
CA GLY A 14 -46.95 -11.88 19.74
C GLY A 14 -46.62 -10.53 19.19
N PHE A 15 -45.44 -9.99 19.51
CA PHE A 15 -44.73 -9.01 18.64
C PHE A 15 -43.31 -8.79 19.15
N PHE A 16 -42.54 -9.88 19.14
CA PHE A 16 -41.07 -9.78 19.26
C PHE A 16 -40.43 -10.73 18.26
N ILE A 17 -40.63 -10.46 17.00
CA ILE A 17 -39.78 -11.01 15.92
C ILE A 17 -39.79 -9.98 14.82
N SER A 18 -38.92 -9.03 14.83
CA SER A 18 -38.39 -8.36 13.63
C SER A 18 -37.41 -7.24 14.03
N ALA A 19 -36.26 -7.64 14.54
CA ALA A 19 -35.15 -6.71 14.71
C ALA A 19 -33.83 -7.46 14.62
N CYS A 20 -33.68 -8.33 13.61
CA CYS A 20 -32.40 -8.96 13.27
C CYS A 20 -32.26 -9.05 11.76
N SER A 21 -32.12 -7.93 11.10
CA SER A 21 -31.74 -7.91 9.67
C SER A 21 -31.09 -6.61 9.22
N HIS A 22 -30.40 -5.89 10.13
CA HIS A 22 -29.70 -4.66 9.74
C HIS A 22 -28.26 -4.62 10.29
N GLN A 23 -27.67 -5.76 10.63
CA GLN A 23 -26.30 -5.82 11.13
C GLN A 23 -25.31 -6.48 10.16
N GLU A 24 -25.75 -6.99 9.02
CA GLU A 24 -24.84 -7.60 8.03
C GLU A 24 -24.33 -6.61 6.99
N ASP A 25 -24.96 -5.44 6.82
CA ASP A 25 -24.53 -4.46 5.81
C ASP A 25 -23.47 -3.46 6.30
N MET A 26 -23.21 -3.38 7.61
CA MET A 26 -22.21 -2.42 8.13
C MET A 26 -20.78 -2.96 8.18
N GLN A 27 -20.56 -4.24 7.91
CA GLN A 27 -19.21 -4.84 7.92
C GLN A 27 -18.53 -4.81 6.54
N ASN A 28 -19.25 -4.42 5.49
CA ASN A 28 -18.73 -4.38 4.11
C ASN A 28 -18.29 -2.99 3.65
N ASP A 29 -18.51 -1.95 4.44
CA ASP A 29 -18.22 -0.55 4.04
C ASP A 29 -16.77 -0.11 4.34
N TYR A 30 -15.95 -0.98 4.95
CA TYR A 30 -14.52 -0.73 5.19
C TYR A 30 -13.60 -1.39 4.15
N MET A 31 -14.16 -2.05 3.12
CA MET A 31 -13.33 -2.56 2.04
C MET A 31 -12.98 -1.40 1.10
N PHE A 32 -11.70 -1.08 0.99
CA PHE A 32 -11.24 -0.07 0.04
C PHE A 32 -11.76 -0.39 -1.37
N LYS A 33 -12.16 0.64 -2.12
CA LYS A 33 -12.57 0.47 -3.51
C LYS A 33 -11.36 0.13 -4.38
N GLU A 34 -11.34 -1.08 -4.94
CA GLU A 34 -10.27 -1.51 -5.82
C GLU A 34 -10.14 -0.63 -7.07
N TYR A 35 -8.93 -0.61 -7.62
CA TYR A 35 -8.68 -0.03 -8.93
C TYR A 35 -8.96 -1.04 -10.03
N ASN A 36 -9.64 -0.58 -11.09
CA ASN A 36 -9.84 -1.36 -12.29
C ASN A 36 -8.66 -1.19 -13.26
N LYS A 37 -8.41 -2.20 -14.08
CA LYS A 37 -7.44 -2.08 -15.18
C LYS A 37 -7.71 -0.84 -16.03
N GLY A 38 -6.67 -0.05 -16.25
CA GLY A 38 -6.73 1.20 -16.99
C GLY A 38 -7.02 2.44 -16.13
N ASP A 39 -7.39 2.29 -14.86
CA ASP A 39 -7.55 3.44 -13.96
C ASP A 39 -6.22 4.19 -13.85
N LYS A 40 -6.31 5.52 -13.96
CA LYS A 40 -5.18 6.43 -13.87
C LYS A 40 -5.22 7.16 -12.53
N ILE A 41 -4.07 7.18 -11.84
CA ILE A 41 -3.91 7.79 -10.53
C ILE A 41 -2.79 8.81 -10.65
N ILE A 42 -3.14 10.08 -10.52
CA ILE A 42 -2.15 11.17 -10.52
C ILE A 42 -1.64 11.34 -9.10
N LEU A 43 -0.33 11.25 -8.94
CA LEU A 43 0.39 11.54 -7.71
C LEU A 43 1.23 12.79 -7.88
N ASN A 44 1.28 13.61 -6.84
CA ASN A 44 2.17 14.77 -6.77
C ASN A 44 3.32 14.47 -5.81
N SER A 45 4.51 14.93 -6.17
CA SER A 45 5.68 14.76 -5.33
C SER A 45 5.96 16.02 -4.52
N VAL A 46 6.24 15.86 -3.24
CA VAL A 46 6.75 16.95 -2.38
C VAL A 46 8.12 17.44 -2.85
N ASN A 47 8.85 16.63 -3.62
CA ASN A 47 10.11 17.01 -4.29
C ASN A 47 9.89 17.69 -5.65
N GLY A 48 8.62 17.92 -6.02
CA GLY A 48 8.20 18.54 -7.28
C GLY A 48 7.89 17.55 -8.39
N GLY A 49 7.00 17.99 -9.29
CA GLY A 49 6.52 17.19 -10.42
C GLY A 49 5.37 16.25 -10.05
N SER A 50 4.84 15.60 -11.08
CA SER A 50 3.75 14.61 -10.92
C SER A 50 4.06 13.36 -11.73
N LYS A 51 3.47 12.23 -11.32
CA LYS A 51 3.49 10.96 -12.06
C LYS A 51 2.10 10.38 -12.09
N THR A 52 1.76 9.75 -13.20
CA THR A 52 0.50 9.01 -13.33
C THR A 52 0.77 7.52 -13.24
N LEU A 53 0.25 6.87 -12.21
CA LEU A 53 0.20 5.42 -12.16
C LEU A 53 -0.99 4.93 -12.99
N ILE A 54 -0.77 3.87 -13.79
CA ILE A 54 -1.82 3.18 -14.52
C ILE A 54 -1.96 1.78 -13.91
N ARG A 55 -3.18 1.44 -13.50
CA ARG A 55 -3.49 0.10 -13.03
C ARG A 55 -3.43 -0.89 -14.19
N THR A 56 -2.69 -1.97 -14.02
CA THR A 56 -2.65 -3.12 -14.94
C THR A 56 -3.53 -4.27 -14.41
N ASP A 57 -3.48 -5.43 -15.04
CA ASP A 57 -4.20 -6.62 -14.54
C ASP A 57 -3.64 -7.13 -13.20
N LYS A 58 -2.37 -6.84 -12.88
CA LYS A 58 -1.70 -7.41 -11.70
C LYS A 58 -1.07 -6.39 -10.76
N GLY A 59 -0.67 -5.22 -11.26
CA GLY A 59 0.03 -4.21 -10.49
C GLY A 59 -0.11 -2.85 -11.15
N PHE A 60 0.95 -2.06 -11.18
CA PHE A 60 0.96 -0.69 -11.70
C PHE A 60 2.15 -0.46 -12.62
N VAL A 61 2.01 0.47 -13.57
CA VAL A 61 3.09 1.08 -14.34
C VAL A 61 2.98 2.59 -14.24
N ILE A 62 4.06 3.30 -14.58
CA ILE A 62 4.04 4.76 -14.68
C ILE A 62 3.81 5.13 -16.16
N GLU A 63 2.84 6.00 -16.43
CA GLU A 63 2.57 6.51 -17.77
C GLU A 63 3.80 7.17 -18.37
N GLY A 64 4.22 6.73 -19.56
CA GLY A 64 5.43 7.19 -20.23
C GLY A 64 6.75 6.60 -19.70
N GLU A 65 6.69 5.75 -18.67
CA GLU A 65 7.86 5.04 -18.12
C GLU A 65 7.60 3.52 -18.01
N GLU A 66 6.71 2.96 -18.83
CA GLU A 66 6.21 1.58 -18.71
C GLU A 66 7.33 0.54 -18.79
N ASN A 67 8.43 0.88 -19.48
CA ASN A 67 9.60 0.00 -19.63
C ASN A 67 10.56 0.04 -18.43
N LYS A 68 10.34 0.93 -17.47
CA LYS A 68 11.16 0.99 -16.26
C LYS A 68 10.66 -0.01 -15.22
N VAL A 69 11.57 -0.50 -14.43
CA VAL A 69 11.24 -1.19 -13.18
C VAL A 69 10.75 -0.15 -12.17
N LEU A 70 9.58 -0.38 -11.59
CA LEU A 70 8.96 0.47 -10.57
C LEU A 70 9.12 -0.16 -9.20
N MET A 71 9.69 0.56 -8.26
CA MET A 71 9.62 0.26 -6.83
C MET A 71 8.61 1.21 -6.18
N ILE A 72 7.68 0.66 -5.43
CA ILE A 72 6.85 1.44 -4.50
C ILE A 72 7.38 1.17 -3.10
N ASP A 73 7.69 2.24 -2.38
CA ASP A 73 8.24 2.24 -1.02
C ASP A 73 7.20 2.86 -0.06
N PHE A 74 6.66 2.06 0.88
CA PHE A 74 5.79 2.57 1.92
C PHE A 74 6.66 3.04 3.07
N PHE A 75 6.56 4.31 3.41
CA PHE A 75 7.39 4.93 4.43
C PHE A 75 6.57 5.83 5.37
N GLY A 76 7.15 6.19 6.50
CA GLY A 76 6.62 7.21 7.40
C GLY A 76 7.70 8.17 7.85
N THR A 77 7.36 9.43 8.04
CA THR A 77 8.31 10.45 8.50
C THR A 77 8.80 10.20 9.94
N PHE A 78 8.02 9.44 10.71
CA PHE A 78 8.37 8.99 12.07
C PHE A 78 9.25 7.73 12.09
N CYS A 79 9.31 6.98 11.00
CA CYS A 79 9.92 5.65 10.90
C CYS A 79 11.45 5.74 10.91
N SER A 80 12.11 5.26 11.96
CA SER A 80 13.57 5.31 12.08
C SER A 80 14.32 4.55 10.98
N PRO A 81 13.98 3.27 10.65
CA PRO A 81 14.66 2.58 9.56
C PRO A 81 14.40 3.23 8.18
N CYS A 82 13.25 3.90 7.97
CA CYS A 82 12.99 4.66 6.74
C CYS A 82 13.97 5.85 6.61
N LYS A 83 14.23 6.57 7.70
CA LYS A 83 15.21 7.67 7.74
C LYS A 83 16.62 7.18 7.40
N GLU A 84 16.98 6.03 7.93
CA GLU A 84 18.31 5.45 7.77
C GLU A 84 18.62 4.96 6.35
N GLU A 85 17.60 4.56 5.57
CA GLU A 85 17.81 4.05 4.21
C GLU A 85 17.58 5.10 3.11
N ALA A 86 16.94 6.24 3.42
CA ALA A 86 16.48 7.23 2.47
C ALA A 86 17.57 7.72 1.49
N LEU A 87 18.74 8.09 2.02
CA LEU A 87 19.87 8.54 1.19
C LEU A 87 20.40 7.42 0.28
N GLU A 88 20.49 6.20 0.78
CA GLU A 88 21.02 5.07 0.00
C GLU A 88 20.01 4.66 -1.10
N LEU A 89 18.70 4.73 -0.85
CA LEU A 89 17.68 4.55 -1.88
C LEU A 89 17.75 5.64 -2.94
N SER A 90 18.02 6.89 -2.56
CA SER A 90 18.22 7.98 -3.50
C SER A 90 19.44 7.76 -4.40
N LYS A 91 20.53 7.25 -3.86
CA LYS A 91 21.73 6.87 -4.63
C LYS A 91 21.43 5.71 -5.58
N LEU A 92 20.76 4.67 -5.09
CA LEU A 92 20.34 3.53 -5.90
C LEU A 92 19.47 3.99 -7.09
N TRP A 93 18.44 4.80 -6.82
CA TRP A 93 17.61 5.38 -7.88
C TRP A 93 18.43 6.20 -8.88
N LYS A 94 19.26 7.11 -8.42
CA LYS A 94 20.08 7.98 -9.29
C LYS A 94 20.97 7.17 -10.24
N ASN A 95 21.61 6.12 -9.70
CA ASN A 95 22.51 5.25 -10.47
C ASN A 95 21.76 4.40 -11.51
N ASN A 96 20.48 4.12 -11.30
CA ASN A 96 19.65 3.30 -12.17
C ASN A 96 18.55 4.08 -12.92
N SER A 97 18.52 5.40 -12.85
CA SER A 97 17.39 6.27 -13.24
C SER A 97 16.89 6.10 -14.68
N LYS A 98 17.72 5.56 -15.58
CA LYS A 98 17.32 5.24 -16.95
C LYS A 98 16.38 4.02 -17.03
N LYS A 99 16.43 3.10 -16.08
CA LYS A 99 15.70 1.81 -16.07
C LYS A 99 14.88 1.59 -14.82
N PHE A 100 14.95 2.46 -13.84
CA PHE A 100 14.37 2.27 -12.51
C PHE A 100 13.78 3.57 -11.97
N THR A 101 12.63 3.47 -11.35
CA THR A 101 11.96 4.58 -10.65
C THR A 101 11.53 4.10 -9.28
N ILE A 102 11.72 4.95 -8.26
CA ILE A 102 11.16 4.76 -6.91
C ILE A 102 10.06 5.79 -6.70
N ILE A 103 8.92 5.33 -6.20
CA ILE A 103 7.84 6.16 -5.67
C ILE A 103 7.66 5.80 -4.20
N GLY A 104 7.95 6.75 -3.32
CA GLY A 104 7.63 6.65 -1.89
C GLY A 104 6.22 7.13 -1.63
N LEU A 105 5.46 6.37 -0.86
CA LEU A 105 4.11 6.69 -0.42
C LEU A 105 4.10 6.80 1.11
N THR A 106 3.66 7.96 1.65
CA THR A 106 3.45 8.07 3.11
C THR A 106 2.38 7.09 3.56
N HIS A 107 2.60 6.48 4.73
CA HIS A 107 1.70 5.50 5.32
C HIS A 107 1.71 5.57 6.85
N PHE A 108 0.56 5.27 7.49
CA PHE A 108 0.34 5.33 8.94
C PHE A 108 0.49 6.73 9.57
N GLU A 109 0.38 7.77 8.78
CA GLU A 109 0.46 9.15 9.28
C GLU A 109 -0.42 10.09 8.44
N ASP A 110 -0.93 11.11 9.11
CA ASP A 110 -1.61 12.25 8.48
C ASP A 110 -0.77 13.50 8.78
N VAL A 111 0.09 13.85 7.84
CA VAL A 111 1.07 14.94 7.98
C VAL A 111 1.00 15.89 6.78
N SER A 112 1.54 17.09 6.93
CA SER A 112 1.58 18.06 5.83
C SER A 112 2.70 17.73 4.83
N ASP A 113 2.56 18.25 3.61
CA ASP A 113 3.61 18.13 2.57
C ASP A 113 4.94 18.75 3.04
N GLU A 114 4.90 19.82 3.85
CA GLU A 114 6.10 20.41 4.45
C GLU A 114 6.82 19.44 5.38
N THR A 115 6.07 18.62 6.13
CA THR A 115 6.64 17.60 7.01
C THR A 115 7.36 16.53 6.19
N VAL A 116 6.73 16.07 5.10
CA VAL A 116 7.34 15.10 4.19
C VAL A 116 8.52 15.71 3.42
N LYS A 117 8.40 16.98 3.01
CA LYS A 117 9.51 17.71 2.39
C LYS A 117 10.70 17.85 3.34
N LYS A 118 10.44 18.15 4.61
CA LYS A 118 11.48 18.21 5.64
C LYS A 118 12.14 16.85 5.83
N PHE A 119 11.39 15.75 5.83
CA PHE A 119 11.96 14.39 5.85
C PHE A 119 12.88 14.18 4.64
N ALA A 120 12.45 14.58 3.44
CA ALA A 120 13.27 14.45 2.24
C ALA A 120 14.60 15.19 2.37
N ASP A 121 14.56 16.44 2.84
CA ASP A 121 15.74 17.29 2.99
C ASP A 121 16.68 16.80 4.11
N ASP A 122 16.13 16.42 5.27
CA ASP A 122 16.90 15.99 6.44
C ASP A 122 17.60 14.64 6.21
N TYR A 123 16.96 13.70 5.48
CA TYR A 123 17.44 12.33 5.31
C TYR A 123 17.87 11.98 3.88
N GLY A 124 17.82 12.96 2.96
CA GLY A 124 18.29 12.78 1.59
C GLY A 124 17.39 11.89 0.74
N ALA A 125 16.07 11.90 0.95
CA ALA A 125 15.09 11.16 0.15
C ALA A 125 14.73 11.95 -1.12
N TYR A 126 15.61 11.95 -2.12
CA TYR A 126 15.48 12.78 -3.34
C TYR A 126 14.72 12.10 -4.48
N TYR A 127 14.25 10.86 -4.30
CA TYR A 127 13.34 10.21 -5.23
C TYR A 127 11.91 10.79 -5.10
N PHE A 128 10.98 10.32 -5.90
CA PHE A 128 9.60 10.79 -5.89
C PHE A 128 8.91 10.39 -4.59
N LEU A 129 8.49 11.37 -3.77
CA LEU A 129 7.76 11.13 -2.52
C LEU A 129 6.36 11.75 -2.63
N SER A 130 5.35 10.91 -2.46
CA SER A 130 3.94 11.32 -2.46
C SER A 130 3.37 11.32 -1.04
N ASN A 131 2.58 12.37 -0.76
CA ASN A 131 1.73 12.52 0.42
C ASN A 131 0.26 12.68 0.02
N ASP A 132 -0.13 11.99 -1.06
CA ASP A 132 -1.46 12.10 -1.65
C ASP A 132 -2.49 11.29 -0.85
N LEU A 133 -3.72 11.78 -0.78
CA LEU A 133 -4.84 11.09 -0.11
C LEU A 133 -5.13 9.69 -0.70
N GLN A 134 -4.63 9.40 -1.90
CA GLN A 134 -4.79 8.09 -2.53
C GLN A 134 -3.72 7.08 -2.12
N ASN A 135 -2.69 7.49 -1.36
CA ASN A 135 -1.61 6.60 -0.96
C ASN A 135 -2.12 5.34 -0.28
N ASP A 136 -2.97 5.46 0.74
CA ASP A 136 -3.52 4.31 1.48
C ASP A 136 -4.33 3.37 0.59
N ARG A 137 -5.07 3.92 -0.39
CA ARG A 137 -5.80 3.09 -1.34
C ARG A 137 -4.88 2.34 -2.29
N ILE A 138 -3.79 2.96 -2.73
CA ILE A 138 -2.77 2.30 -3.57
C ILE A 138 -2.08 1.20 -2.76
N ILE A 139 -1.71 1.47 -1.51
CA ILE A 139 -1.07 0.53 -0.59
C ILE A 139 -1.99 -0.68 -0.35
N ALA A 140 -3.27 -0.44 -0.01
CA ALA A 140 -4.25 -1.51 0.19
C ALA A 140 -4.41 -2.39 -1.07
N GLN A 141 -4.42 -1.78 -2.27
CA GLN A 141 -4.45 -2.53 -3.52
C GLN A 141 -3.20 -3.39 -3.71
N ILE A 142 -2.02 -2.86 -3.42
CA ILE A 142 -0.75 -3.60 -3.53
C ILE A 142 -0.72 -4.78 -2.57
N LEU A 143 -1.07 -4.56 -1.30
CA LEU A 143 -1.10 -5.61 -0.28
C LEU A 143 -2.07 -6.73 -0.64
N LYS A 144 -3.24 -6.38 -1.19
CA LYS A 144 -4.19 -7.35 -1.74
C LYS A 144 -3.62 -8.12 -2.92
N ASP A 145 -3.00 -7.43 -3.88
CA ASP A 145 -2.45 -8.06 -5.09
C ASP A 145 -1.39 -9.11 -4.78
N ILE A 146 -0.54 -8.85 -3.78
CA ILE A 146 0.51 -9.79 -3.35
C ILE A 146 0.04 -10.78 -2.27
N ASN A 147 -1.25 -10.73 -1.89
CA ASN A 147 -1.86 -11.54 -0.83
C ASN A 147 -1.10 -11.44 0.50
N TYR A 148 -0.71 -10.22 0.89
CA TYR A 148 -0.04 -9.96 2.16
C TYR A 148 -1.05 -10.03 3.31
N GLN A 149 -0.79 -10.89 4.31
CA GLN A 149 -1.71 -11.14 5.41
C GLN A 149 -1.08 -10.97 6.80
N SER A 150 0.15 -10.49 6.83
CA SER A 150 0.84 -10.22 8.09
C SER A 150 0.59 -8.78 8.55
N MET A 151 1.01 -8.47 9.78
CA MET A 151 0.98 -7.10 10.27
C MET A 151 1.86 -6.20 9.38
N GLU A 152 1.31 -5.08 8.96
CA GLU A 152 2.04 -4.09 8.18
C GLU A 152 3.14 -3.43 9.01
N GLN A 153 4.31 -3.28 8.44
CA GLN A 153 5.48 -2.66 9.06
C GLN A 153 6.20 -1.78 8.03
N LEU A 154 6.87 -0.74 8.51
CA LEU A 154 7.65 0.17 7.69
C LEU A 154 9.16 0.02 7.94
N PRO A 155 9.97 0.22 6.92
CA PRO A 155 9.62 0.43 5.51
C PRO A 155 9.19 -0.88 4.83
N PHE A 156 8.32 -0.77 3.81
CA PHE A 156 7.85 -1.91 3.03
C PHE A 156 7.96 -1.59 1.54
N LYS A 157 8.55 -2.46 0.75
CA LYS A 157 8.81 -2.17 -0.66
C LYS A 157 8.34 -3.31 -1.55
N VAL A 158 7.72 -2.96 -2.67
CA VAL A 158 7.41 -3.90 -3.77
C VAL A 158 8.10 -3.44 -5.04
N VAL A 159 8.42 -4.39 -5.90
CA VAL A 159 9.06 -4.12 -7.19
C VAL A 159 8.20 -4.70 -8.31
N MET A 160 7.97 -3.91 -9.35
CA MET A 160 7.20 -4.30 -10.51
C MET A 160 7.98 -4.05 -11.80
N LYS A 161 7.83 -4.95 -12.78
CA LYS A 161 8.27 -4.77 -14.16
C LYS A 161 7.10 -5.04 -15.09
N ASN A 162 6.82 -4.12 -15.99
CA ASN A 162 5.67 -4.20 -16.90
C ASN A 162 4.33 -4.42 -16.14
N GLY A 163 4.19 -3.84 -14.95
CA GLY A 163 3.00 -3.98 -14.10
C GLY A 163 2.85 -5.35 -13.43
N ILE A 164 3.91 -6.14 -13.34
CA ILE A 164 3.93 -7.47 -12.69
C ILE A 164 4.88 -7.43 -11.50
N TYR A 165 4.38 -7.83 -10.33
CA TYR A 165 5.21 -7.96 -9.12
C TYR A 165 6.32 -8.98 -9.32
N GLN A 166 7.52 -8.60 -8.93
CA GLN A 166 8.72 -9.40 -9.11
C GLN A 166 8.95 -10.29 -7.89
N LYS A 167 9.57 -11.45 -8.12
CA LYS A 167 10.13 -12.26 -7.04
C LYS A 167 11.45 -11.65 -6.60
N LEU A 168 11.55 -11.36 -5.31
CA LEU A 168 12.69 -10.74 -4.68
C LEU A 168 13.38 -11.73 -3.76
N SER A 169 14.67 -11.60 -3.59
CA SER A 169 15.41 -12.35 -2.60
C SER A 169 14.94 -11.96 -1.20
N ASN A 170 14.73 -12.94 -0.32
CA ASN A 170 14.37 -12.64 1.06
C ASN A 170 15.63 -12.36 1.88
N TYR A 171 15.84 -11.11 2.29
CA TYR A 171 17.01 -10.71 3.07
C TYR A 171 17.12 -11.42 4.42
N TRP A 172 15.97 -11.77 5.02
CA TRP A 172 15.89 -12.39 6.35
C TRP A 172 15.96 -13.92 6.30
N ASP A 173 15.79 -14.51 5.12
CA ASP A 173 15.89 -15.94 4.87
C ASP A 173 16.36 -16.20 3.43
N ASN A 174 17.64 -16.40 3.26
CA ASN A 174 18.31 -16.56 1.97
C ASN A 174 17.83 -17.79 1.15
N ASN A 175 17.02 -18.68 1.74
CA ASN A 175 16.50 -19.87 1.08
C ASN A 175 15.12 -19.65 0.45
N THR A 176 14.51 -18.49 0.68
CA THR A 176 13.17 -18.17 0.21
C THR A 176 13.17 -16.92 -0.67
N SER A 177 12.08 -16.74 -1.42
CA SER A 177 11.80 -15.52 -2.16
C SER A 177 10.47 -14.95 -1.74
N THR A 178 10.32 -13.63 -1.86
CA THR A 178 9.11 -12.89 -1.52
C THR A 178 8.71 -11.99 -2.68
N ASN A 179 7.55 -11.33 -2.60
CA ASN A 179 7.15 -10.29 -3.53
C ASN A 179 7.38 -8.88 -2.95
N PHE A 180 8.07 -8.79 -1.80
CA PHE A 180 8.30 -7.54 -1.09
C PHE A 180 9.62 -7.58 -0.31
N TYR A 181 10.12 -6.42 0.04
CA TYR A 181 11.13 -6.25 1.07
C TYR A 181 10.47 -5.68 2.33
N LEU A 182 10.80 -6.22 3.47
CA LEU A 182 10.32 -5.77 4.78
C LEU A 182 11.48 -5.25 5.62
N GLY A 183 11.33 -4.04 6.14
CA GLY A 183 12.36 -3.36 6.91
C GLY A 183 13.45 -2.74 6.03
N LYS A 184 14.50 -2.23 6.68
CA LYS A 184 15.67 -1.67 6.00
C LYS A 184 16.47 -2.78 5.32
N ILE A 185 16.64 -2.66 4.01
CA ILE A 185 17.40 -3.62 3.19
C ILE A 185 18.62 -2.91 2.60
N PRO A 186 19.81 -3.50 2.69
CA PRO A 186 21.00 -2.97 2.05
C PRO A 186 20.78 -2.79 0.54
N THR A 187 21.19 -1.65 -0.01
CA THR A 187 20.91 -1.31 -1.42
C THR A 187 21.70 -2.15 -2.42
N ASP A 188 22.83 -2.73 -2.04
CA ASP A 188 23.54 -3.72 -2.85
C ASP A 188 22.72 -5.02 -3.02
N TYR A 189 21.97 -5.41 -1.99
CA TYR A 189 21.04 -6.53 -2.06
C TYR A 189 19.89 -6.26 -3.04
N ILE A 190 19.32 -5.05 -2.96
CA ILE A 190 18.29 -4.62 -3.92
C ILE A 190 18.87 -4.53 -5.33
N GLN A 191 20.10 -4.00 -5.50
CA GLN A 191 20.76 -3.91 -6.80
C GLN A 191 20.95 -5.29 -7.45
N ASN A 192 21.31 -6.31 -6.66
CA ASN A 192 21.47 -7.68 -7.16
C ASN A 192 20.14 -8.23 -7.72
N ASP A 193 19.00 -7.91 -7.10
CA ASP A 193 17.70 -8.31 -7.64
C ASP A 193 17.32 -7.49 -8.87
N LEU A 194 17.57 -6.18 -8.88
CA LEU A 194 17.37 -5.34 -10.06
C LEU A 194 18.18 -5.87 -11.27
N ASP A 195 19.42 -6.30 -11.05
CA ASP A 195 20.28 -6.85 -12.11
C ASP A 195 19.74 -8.17 -12.70
N LYS A 196 19.06 -9.00 -11.90
CA LYS A 196 18.33 -10.17 -12.37
C LYS A 196 17.11 -9.76 -13.19
N ILE A 197 16.29 -8.85 -12.63
CA ILE A 197 15.06 -8.34 -13.26
C ILE A 197 15.36 -7.70 -14.63
N TYR A 198 16.47 -6.96 -14.77
CA TYR A 198 16.86 -6.35 -16.06
C TYR A 198 17.22 -7.35 -17.14
N LYS A 199 17.65 -8.57 -16.77
CA LYS A 199 18.02 -9.64 -17.71
C LYS A 199 16.82 -10.47 -18.18
N GLU A 200 15.72 -10.44 -17.43
CA GLU A 200 14.49 -11.13 -17.83
C GLU A 200 13.89 -10.42 -19.06
N LYS A 201 13.50 -11.20 -20.08
CA LYS A 201 12.90 -10.71 -21.33
C LYS A 201 11.39 -10.51 -21.20
#